data_3c16f7f334bc5d0e5c1a78e8d9fbca5d
#
_entry.id   3c16f7f334bc5d0e5c1a78e8d9fbca5d
#
_cell.length_a   1.000
_cell.length_b   1.000
_cell.length_c   1.000
_cell.angle_alpha   90.00
_cell.angle_beta   90.00
_cell.angle_gamma   90.00
#
_symmetry.space_group_name_H-M   'P 1'
#
loop_
_entity.id
_entity.type
_entity.pdbx_description
1 polymer ?
#
loop_
_entity_poly.entity_id
_entity_poly.type
_entity_poly.pdbx_seq_one_letter_code
_entity_poly.pdbx_strand_id
1 'polypeptide(L)'
;AGVIIMILFTYVISVFVIHEIEKENSIIGTLYALGVIKKQLLKYYLTVPVIVTFLAGLAGTIIGYSPIGIPTQMQDCYDYFSIPDLSPELLIYLLVYGIVMPPLVAVIVNYFVIRKKLSRPALSMIRNEQKKSHISKVKLGDMPFLTKFRIRQSLREARAGFTVVFGMFIALLVMMIGLDCYVMCDHISKENKK
;
A
#
# COMPACT_ATOMS: atom_id res chain seq x y z
N ALA A 1 14.73 -3.24 6.11
CA ALA A 1 13.65 -2.26 6.36
C ALA A 1 13.01 -1.78 5.05
N GLY A 2 13.75 -1.27 4.05
CA GLY A 2 13.21 -0.67 2.82
C GLY A 2 12.27 -1.57 2.00
N VAL A 3 12.59 -2.84 1.83
CA VAL A 3 11.73 -3.79 1.08
C VAL A 3 10.38 -4.00 1.76
N ILE A 4 10.35 -4.05 3.08
CA ILE A 4 9.08 -4.20 3.84
C ILE A 4 8.20 -2.98 3.64
N ILE A 5 8.79 -1.79 3.70
CA ILE A 5 8.09 -0.52 3.46
C ILE A 5 7.54 -0.48 2.02
N MET A 6 8.32 -0.88 1.02
CA MET A 6 7.86 -0.97 -0.37
C MET A 6 6.66 -1.91 -0.53
N ILE A 7 6.68 -3.08 0.12
CA ILE A 7 5.56 -4.03 0.10
C ILE A 7 4.32 -3.41 0.73
N LEU A 8 4.46 -2.73 1.87
CA LEU A 8 3.35 -2.06 2.54
C LEU A 8 2.72 -0.97 1.66
N PHE A 9 3.52 -0.08 1.07
CA PHE A 9 3.00 0.94 0.17
C PHE A 9 2.34 0.33 -1.07
N THR A 10 2.93 -0.71 -1.65
CA THR A 10 2.33 -1.42 -2.78
C THR A 10 1.00 -2.06 -2.40
N TYR A 11 0.89 -2.59 -1.19
CA TYR A 11 -0.37 -3.12 -0.67
C TYR A 11 -1.45 -2.02 -0.55
N VAL A 12 -1.11 -0.85 -0.03
CA VAL A 12 -2.04 0.29 0.06
C VAL A 12 -2.53 0.70 -1.33
N ILE A 13 -1.62 0.81 -2.31
CA ILE A 13 -1.98 1.11 -3.70
C ILE A 13 -2.89 0.03 -4.27
N SER A 14 -2.63 -1.25 -3.98
CA SER A 14 -3.47 -2.38 -4.41
C SER A 14 -4.89 -2.29 -3.86
N VAL A 15 -5.05 -1.88 -2.59
CA VAL A 15 -6.37 -1.69 -1.97
C VAL A 15 -7.13 -0.56 -2.67
N PHE A 16 -6.45 0.53 -3.00
CA PHE A 16 -7.04 1.64 -3.75
C PHE A 16 -7.53 1.20 -5.14
N VAL A 17 -6.69 0.48 -5.90
CA VAL A 17 -7.06 -0.05 -7.22
C VAL A 17 -8.23 -1.04 -7.14
N ILE A 18 -8.28 -1.89 -6.11
CA ILE A 18 -9.41 -2.80 -5.88
C ILE A 18 -10.69 -2.00 -5.65
N HIS A 19 -10.64 -0.95 -4.87
CA HIS A 19 -11.79 -0.10 -4.59
C HIS A 19 -12.30 0.57 -5.85
N GLU A 20 -11.41 1.06 -6.71
CA GLU A 20 -11.75 1.65 -8.00
C GLU A 20 -12.42 0.63 -8.93
N ILE A 21 -11.85 -0.58 -9.05
CA ILE A 21 -12.46 -1.69 -9.80
C ILE A 21 -13.86 -2.05 -9.24
N GLU A 22 -14.04 -2.02 -7.93
CA GLU A 22 -15.34 -2.31 -7.30
C GLU A 22 -16.39 -1.24 -7.60
N LYS A 23 -15.98 0.00 -7.63
CA LYS A 23 -16.82 1.14 -7.98
C LYS A 23 -17.27 1.07 -9.45
N GLU A 24 -16.39 0.62 -10.33
CA GLU A 24 -16.63 0.51 -11.76
C GLU A 24 -17.13 -0.88 -12.21
N ASN A 25 -17.50 -1.77 -11.30
CA ASN A 25 -17.92 -3.14 -11.60
C ASN A 25 -18.98 -3.23 -12.71
N SER A 26 -19.96 -2.33 -12.72
CA SER A 26 -21.02 -2.32 -13.73
C SER A 26 -20.48 -1.99 -15.11
N ILE A 27 -19.59 -0.99 -15.20
CA ILE A 27 -18.93 -0.58 -16.45
C ILE A 27 -18.06 -1.72 -16.98
N ILE A 28 -17.27 -2.36 -16.10
CA ILE A 28 -16.43 -3.51 -16.46
C ILE A 28 -17.28 -4.67 -16.97
N GLY A 29 -18.43 -4.92 -16.33
CA GLY A 29 -19.38 -5.94 -16.75
C GLY A 29 -19.96 -5.69 -18.14
N THR A 30 -20.31 -4.45 -18.47
CA THR A 30 -20.80 -4.06 -19.80
C THR A 30 -19.70 -4.17 -20.86
N LEU A 31 -18.46 -3.78 -20.54
CA LEU A 31 -17.31 -3.94 -21.44
C LEU A 31 -17.04 -5.42 -21.75
N TYR A 32 -17.19 -6.31 -20.78
CA TYR A 32 -17.10 -7.75 -21.03
C TYR A 32 -18.22 -8.27 -21.93
N ALA A 33 -19.45 -7.75 -21.77
CA ALA A 33 -20.57 -8.11 -22.64
C ALA A 33 -20.36 -7.63 -24.10
N LEU A 34 -19.65 -6.51 -24.27
CA LEU A 34 -19.24 -5.98 -25.58
C LEU A 34 -18.01 -6.69 -26.17
N GLY A 35 -17.44 -7.70 -25.50
CA GLY A 35 -16.34 -8.52 -26.01
C GLY A 35 -14.93 -8.04 -25.63
N VAL A 36 -14.79 -7.07 -24.73
CA VAL A 36 -13.47 -6.63 -24.26
C VAL A 36 -12.78 -7.76 -23.49
N ILE A 37 -11.53 -8.04 -23.87
CA ILE A 37 -10.75 -9.15 -23.31
C ILE A 37 -10.23 -8.76 -21.92
N LYS A 38 -10.31 -9.69 -20.96
CA LYS A 38 -9.81 -9.51 -19.58
C LYS A 38 -8.36 -9.00 -19.50
N LYS A 39 -7.50 -9.40 -20.45
CA LYS A 39 -6.11 -8.96 -20.52
C LYS A 39 -5.97 -7.46 -20.79
N GLN A 40 -6.86 -6.88 -21.59
CA GLN A 40 -6.83 -5.43 -21.89
C GLN A 40 -7.21 -4.61 -20.66
N LEU A 41 -8.26 -5.02 -19.93
CA LEU A 41 -8.62 -4.38 -18.69
C LEU A 41 -7.54 -4.54 -17.62
N LEU A 42 -6.95 -5.74 -17.51
CA LEU A 42 -5.84 -5.98 -16.61
C LEU A 42 -4.69 -5.00 -16.87
N LYS A 43 -4.31 -4.83 -18.14
CA LYS A 43 -3.24 -3.89 -18.52
C LYS A 43 -3.61 -2.45 -18.15
N TYR A 44 -4.85 -2.04 -18.40
CA TYR A 44 -5.33 -0.70 -18.09
C TYR A 44 -5.21 -0.39 -16.57
N TYR A 45 -5.81 -1.24 -15.72
CA TYR A 45 -5.75 -1.04 -14.27
C TYR A 45 -4.36 -1.23 -13.67
N LEU A 46 -3.46 -1.97 -14.33
CA LEU A 46 -2.07 -2.14 -13.89
C LEU A 46 -1.21 -0.90 -14.21
N THR A 47 -1.58 -0.14 -15.25
CA THR A 47 -0.80 1.03 -15.69
C THR A 47 -0.71 2.10 -14.59
N VAL A 48 -1.81 2.37 -13.89
CA VAL A 48 -1.86 3.42 -12.85
C VAL A 48 -0.87 3.15 -11.71
N PRO A 49 -0.91 1.99 -11.01
CA PRO A 49 0.06 1.71 -9.95
C PRO A 49 1.51 1.70 -10.42
N VAL A 50 1.76 1.27 -11.66
CA VAL A 50 3.12 1.25 -12.22
C VAL A 50 3.63 2.67 -12.45
N ILE A 51 2.82 3.56 -13.05
CA ILE A 51 3.21 4.96 -13.26
C ILE A 51 3.45 5.66 -11.92
N VAL A 52 2.54 5.51 -10.97
CA VAL A 52 2.65 6.14 -9.65
C VAL A 52 3.93 5.69 -8.94
N THR A 53 4.20 4.39 -8.91
CA THR A 53 5.40 3.85 -8.24
C THR A 53 6.69 4.22 -8.98
N PHE A 54 6.66 4.33 -10.31
CA PHE A 54 7.80 4.78 -11.09
C PHE A 54 8.13 6.27 -10.81
N LEU A 55 7.12 7.14 -10.83
CA LEU A 55 7.29 8.56 -10.51
C LEU A 55 7.74 8.77 -9.06
N ALA A 56 7.18 8.00 -8.13
CA ALA A 56 7.58 8.02 -6.72
C ALA A 56 9.03 7.52 -6.54
N GLY A 57 9.44 6.48 -7.27
CA GLY A 57 10.80 5.98 -7.28
C GLY A 57 11.80 7.00 -7.82
N LEU A 58 11.46 7.69 -8.92
CA LEU A 58 12.25 8.78 -9.47
C LEU A 58 12.40 9.92 -8.47
N ALA A 59 11.28 10.43 -7.96
CA ALA A 59 11.28 11.52 -6.99
C ALA A 59 12.06 11.17 -5.72
N GLY A 60 11.82 9.96 -5.17
CA GLY A 60 12.52 9.47 -3.99
C GLY A 60 14.03 9.32 -4.21
N THR A 61 14.44 8.87 -5.39
CA THR A 61 15.86 8.75 -5.73
C THR A 61 16.52 10.12 -5.87
N ILE A 62 15.86 11.07 -6.53
CA ILE A 62 16.38 12.45 -6.68
C ILE A 62 16.53 13.13 -5.31
N ILE A 63 15.50 13.03 -4.45
CA ILE A 63 15.53 13.61 -3.11
C ILE A 63 16.58 12.91 -2.25
N GLY A 64 16.67 11.57 -2.31
CA GLY A 64 17.63 10.79 -1.53
C GLY A 64 19.08 11.10 -1.87
N TYR A 65 19.40 11.33 -3.15
CA TYR A 65 20.74 11.73 -3.60
C TYR A 65 21.01 13.24 -3.55
N SER A 66 20.02 14.03 -3.18
CA SER A 66 20.21 15.48 -3.06
C SER A 66 21.17 15.80 -1.90
N PRO A 67 21.84 16.98 -1.96
CA PRO A 67 22.67 17.47 -0.85
C PRO A 67 21.93 17.60 0.48
N ILE A 68 20.60 17.52 0.46
CA ILE A 68 19.74 17.57 1.65
C ILE A 68 19.49 16.15 2.19
N GLY A 69 19.29 15.16 1.31
CA GLY A 69 18.91 13.80 1.71
C GLY A 69 20.03 13.05 2.42
N ILE A 70 21.26 13.09 1.90
CA ILE A 70 22.41 12.37 2.46
C ILE A 70 22.82 12.93 3.84
N PRO A 71 23.02 14.26 4.03
CA PRO A 71 23.38 14.81 5.32
C PRO A 71 22.33 14.56 6.39
N THR A 72 21.03 14.67 6.05
CA THR A 72 19.94 14.47 7.01
C THR A 72 19.89 13.04 7.51
N GLN A 73 20.21 12.04 6.68
CA GLN A 73 20.25 10.62 7.10
C GLN A 73 21.54 10.24 7.83
N MET A 74 22.62 10.95 7.56
CA MET A 74 23.95 10.66 8.12
C MET A 74 24.31 11.56 9.30
N GLN A 75 23.50 12.56 9.62
CA GLN A 75 23.78 13.53 10.68
C GLN A 75 24.06 12.83 12.01
N ASP A 76 23.25 11.84 12.38
CA ASP A 76 23.45 11.06 13.59
C ASP A 76 24.77 10.25 13.55
N CYS A 77 25.17 9.74 12.38
CA CYS A 77 26.44 9.03 12.23
C CYS A 77 27.64 9.97 12.37
N TYR A 78 27.56 11.19 11.83
CA TYR A 78 28.62 12.20 11.99
C TYR A 78 28.75 12.71 13.42
N ASP A 79 27.64 12.80 14.17
CA ASP A 79 27.66 13.24 15.56
C ASP A 79 28.25 12.19 16.53
N TYR A 80 28.17 10.89 16.18
CA TYR A 80 28.65 9.79 17.04
C TYR A 80 29.94 9.12 16.57
N PHE A 81 30.25 9.20 15.29
CA PHE A 81 31.42 8.54 14.69
C PHE A 81 32.25 9.55 13.89
N SER A 82 33.57 9.54 14.10
CA SER A 82 34.50 10.31 13.27
C SER A 82 34.64 9.65 11.89
N ILE A 83 33.60 9.81 11.06
CA ILE A 83 33.56 9.29 9.68
C ILE A 83 34.01 10.42 8.75
N PRO A 84 34.87 10.13 7.75
CA PRO A 84 35.24 11.14 6.74
C PRO A 84 33.99 11.55 5.94
N ASP A 85 33.96 12.80 5.52
CA ASP A 85 32.88 13.36 4.68
C ASP A 85 32.61 12.47 3.48
N LEU A 86 31.45 11.83 3.46
CA LEU A 86 31.02 10.98 2.36
C LEU A 86 30.65 11.88 1.18
N SER A 87 31.55 11.96 0.19
CA SER A 87 31.16 12.49 -1.12
C SER A 87 30.09 11.58 -1.72
N PRO A 88 28.99 12.13 -2.25
CA PRO A 88 27.96 11.35 -2.89
C PRO A 88 28.50 10.74 -4.18
N GLU A 89 29.12 9.57 -4.10
CA GLU A 89 29.44 8.81 -5.29
C GLU A 89 28.13 8.25 -5.86
N LEU A 90 27.80 8.69 -7.07
CA LEU A 90 26.66 8.20 -7.82
C LEU A 90 26.89 6.72 -8.21
N LEU A 91 26.58 5.82 -7.32
CA LEU A 91 26.61 4.40 -7.59
C LEU A 91 25.42 4.04 -8.49
N ILE A 92 25.68 3.87 -9.77
CA ILE A 92 24.68 3.60 -10.80
C ILE A 92 23.73 2.46 -10.41
N TYR A 93 24.25 1.42 -9.74
CA TYR A 93 23.42 0.29 -9.30
C TYR A 93 22.36 0.68 -8.25
N LEU A 94 22.65 1.60 -7.33
CA LEU A 94 21.69 2.09 -6.34
C LEU A 94 20.60 2.94 -7.00
N LEU A 95 20.98 3.71 -8.01
CA LEU A 95 20.06 4.53 -8.80
C LEU A 95 19.07 3.63 -9.57
N VAL A 96 19.60 2.59 -10.25
CA VAL A 96 18.78 1.60 -10.95
C VAL A 96 17.88 0.85 -9.96
N TYR A 97 18.40 0.47 -8.80
CA TYR A 97 17.62 -0.20 -7.76
C TYR A 97 16.47 0.68 -7.23
N GLY A 98 16.74 1.95 -6.95
CA GLY A 98 15.72 2.89 -6.47
C GLY A 98 14.60 3.19 -7.48
N ILE A 99 14.92 3.19 -8.78
CA ILE A 99 13.95 3.50 -9.84
C ILE A 99 13.21 2.25 -10.33
N VAL A 100 13.89 1.10 -10.44
CA VAL A 100 13.32 -0.12 -11.08
C VAL A 100 12.60 -1.01 -10.06
N MET A 101 13.10 -1.11 -8.83
CA MET A 101 12.51 -2.00 -7.81
C MET A 101 11.08 -1.63 -7.42
N PRO A 102 10.72 -0.36 -7.16
CA PRO A 102 9.34 -0.02 -6.79
C PRO A 102 8.30 -0.40 -7.84
N PRO A 103 8.44 -0.06 -9.13
CA PRO A 103 7.48 -0.48 -10.13
C PRO A 103 7.48 -1.99 -10.36
N LEU A 104 8.61 -2.68 -10.23
CA LEU A 104 8.67 -4.13 -10.37
C LEU A 104 7.85 -4.83 -9.29
N VAL A 105 8.01 -4.44 -8.03
CA VAL A 105 7.20 -4.94 -6.91
C VAL A 105 5.73 -4.60 -7.13
N ALA A 106 5.42 -3.37 -7.57
CA ALA A 106 4.06 -2.96 -7.87
C ALA A 106 3.41 -3.81 -8.98
N VAL A 107 4.14 -4.11 -10.06
CA VAL A 107 3.64 -4.99 -11.13
C VAL A 107 3.31 -6.38 -10.59
N ILE A 108 4.22 -7.00 -9.85
CA ILE A 108 4.04 -8.36 -9.33
C ILE A 108 2.80 -8.43 -8.43
N VAL A 109 2.75 -7.57 -7.41
CA VAL A 109 1.67 -7.59 -6.41
C VAL A 109 0.33 -7.25 -7.05
N ASN A 110 0.26 -6.15 -7.81
CA ASN A 110 -1.00 -5.69 -8.42
C ASN A 110 -1.48 -6.64 -9.52
N TYR A 111 -0.58 -7.29 -10.27
CA TYR A 111 -0.97 -8.28 -11.27
C TYR A 111 -1.81 -9.40 -10.66
N PHE A 112 -1.36 -10.01 -9.57
CA PHE A 112 -2.10 -11.09 -8.89
C PHE A 112 -3.42 -10.61 -8.31
N VAL A 113 -3.41 -9.44 -7.69
CA VAL A 113 -4.58 -8.85 -7.04
C VAL A 113 -5.66 -8.48 -8.06
N ILE A 114 -5.30 -7.75 -9.12
CA ILE A 114 -6.23 -7.29 -10.15
C ILE A 114 -6.75 -8.48 -10.97
N ARG A 115 -5.88 -9.42 -11.36
CA ARG A 115 -6.29 -10.64 -12.07
C ARG A 115 -7.34 -11.42 -11.31
N LYS A 116 -7.16 -11.59 -9.99
CA LYS A 116 -8.13 -12.27 -9.13
C LYS A 116 -9.47 -11.54 -9.07
N LYS A 117 -9.43 -10.20 -9.11
CA LYS A 117 -10.64 -9.37 -9.05
C LYS A 117 -11.40 -9.39 -10.37
N LEU A 118 -10.71 -9.23 -11.50
CA LEU A 118 -11.26 -9.25 -12.85
C LEU A 118 -11.71 -10.66 -13.32
N SER A 119 -11.35 -11.71 -12.60
CA SER A 119 -11.74 -13.10 -12.94
C SER A 119 -13.22 -13.42 -12.67
N ARG A 120 -14.02 -12.47 -12.20
CA ARG A 120 -15.45 -12.65 -11.94
C ARG A 120 -16.26 -12.74 -13.25
N PRO A 121 -17.38 -13.49 -13.27
CA PRO A 121 -18.25 -13.54 -14.43
C PRO A 121 -18.93 -12.19 -14.67
N ALA A 122 -19.11 -11.81 -15.95
CA ALA A 122 -19.69 -10.53 -16.38
C ALA A 122 -21.07 -10.26 -15.74
N LEU A 123 -21.94 -11.27 -15.69
CA LEU A 123 -23.28 -11.15 -15.14
C LEU A 123 -23.28 -10.73 -13.66
N SER A 124 -22.34 -11.25 -12.86
CA SER A 124 -22.23 -10.89 -11.44
C SER A 124 -21.67 -9.48 -11.24
N MET A 125 -20.92 -8.96 -12.22
CA MET A 125 -20.41 -7.59 -12.21
C MET A 125 -21.50 -6.59 -12.59
N ILE A 126 -22.28 -6.87 -13.64
CA ILE A 126 -23.41 -6.01 -14.07
C ILE A 126 -24.45 -5.88 -12.96
N ARG A 127 -24.79 -7.00 -12.30
CA ARG A 127 -25.74 -7.02 -11.17
C ARG A 127 -25.18 -6.42 -9.88
N ASN A 128 -23.93 -6.00 -9.89
CA ASN A 128 -23.22 -5.56 -8.69
C ASN A 128 -23.38 -6.54 -7.51
N GLU A 129 -23.51 -7.82 -7.82
CA GLU A 129 -23.60 -8.87 -6.83
C GLU A 129 -22.27 -8.97 -6.09
N GLN A 130 -22.19 -8.28 -4.95
CA GLN A 130 -21.11 -8.53 -4.00
C GLN A 130 -21.16 -10.02 -3.65
N LYS A 131 -20.00 -10.73 -3.70
CA LYS A 131 -19.93 -12.12 -3.26
C LYS A 131 -20.76 -12.26 -1.99
N LYS A 132 -21.82 -13.09 -2.03
CA LYS A 132 -22.60 -13.44 -0.82
C LYS A 132 -21.58 -13.84 0.23
N SER A 133 -21.39 -12.99 1.21
CA SER A 133 -20.49 -13.24 2.31
C SER A 133 -20.99 -14.54 2.97
N HIS A 134 -20.10 -15.48 3.23
CA HIS A 134 -20.43 -16.74 3.91
C HIS A 134 -21.06 -16.52 5.30
N ILE A 135 -21.08 -15.28 5.75
CA ILE A 135 -21.63 -14.75 7.00
C ILE A 135 -23.18 -14.80 7.04
N SER A 136 -23.83 -14.98 5.87
CA SER A 136 -25.29 -15.16 5.79
C SER A 136 -25.78 -16.40 6.56
N LYS A 137 -24.91 -17.32 6.95
CA LYS A 137 -25.25 -18.56 7.66
C LYS A 137 -25.12 -18.48 9.19
N VAL A 138 -24.73 -17.34 9.74
CA VAL A 138 -24.67 -17.19 11.19
C VAL A 138 -26.10 -17.16 11.72
N LYS A 139 -26.52 -18.23 12.42
CA LYS A 139 -27.78 -18.30 13.14
C LYS A 139 -27.69 -17.37 14.35
N LEU A 140 -28.14 -16.13 14.18
CA LEU A 140 -28.40 -15.24 15.31
C LEU A 140 -29.73 -15.66 15.92
N GLY A 141 -29.71 -16.08 17.18
CA GLY A 141 -30.88 -16.48 17.95
C GLY A 141 -32.00 -15.41 17.99
N ASP A 142 -32.96 -15.51 18.89
CA ASP A 142 -34.14 -14.63 19.01
C ASP A 142 -33.81 -13.19 19.43
N MET A 143 -33.05 -12.45 18.60
CA MET A 143 -32.77 -11.04 18.80
C MET A 143 -33.73 -10.17 17.96
N PRO A 144 -34.06 -8.92 18.38
CA PRO A 144 -34.89 -8.01 17.62
C PRO A 144 -34.31 -7.74 16.22
N PHE A 145 -35.17 -7.58 15.24
CA PHE A 145 -34.81 -7.45 13.81
C PHE A 145 -33.74 -6.38 13.53
N LEU A 146 -33.83 -5.22 14.17
CA LEU A 146 -32.88 -4.13 14.02
C LEU A 146 -31.46 -4.52 14.46
N THR A 147 -31.33 -5.27 15.55
CA THR A 147 -30.04 -5.75 16.07
C THR A 147 -29.45 -6.80 15.14
N LYS A 148 -30.27 -7.75 14.64
CA LYS A 148 -29.85 -8.73 13.62
C LYS A 148 -29.36 -8.05 12.34
N PHE A 149 -30.04 -7.00 11.90
CA PHE A 149 -29.65 -6.25 10.70
C PHE A 149 -28.32 -5.53 10.91
N ARG A 150 -28.16 -4.81 12.02
CA ARG A 150 -26.90 -4.10 12.36
C ARG A 150 -25.72 -5.06 12.45
N ILE A 151 -25.86 -6.18 13.14
CA ILE A 151 -24.79 -7.17 13.28
C ILE A 151 -24.42 -7.76 11.92
N ARG A 152 -25.40 -8.11 11.06
CA ARG A 152 -25.11 -8.62 9.72
C ARG A 152 -24.42 -7.58 8.83
N GLN A 153 -24.80 -6.33 8.92
CA GLN A 153 -24.18 -5.24 8.19
C GLN A 153 -22.75 -5.01 8.67
N SER A 154 -22.55 -4.93 9.99
CA SER A 154 -21.24 -4.77 10.61
C SER A 154 -20.29 -5.93 10.25
N LEU A 155 -20.76 -7.18 10.31
CA LEU A 155 -19.97 -8.35 9.91
C LEU A 155 -19.65 -8.37 8.41
N ARG A 156 -20.51 -7.82 7.56
CA ARG A 156 -20.27 -7.69 6.12
C ARG A 156 -19.17 -6.67 5.83
N GLU A 157 -19.14 -5.59 6.59
CA GLU A 157 -18.17 -4.51 6.50
C GLU A 157 -16.90 -4.77 7.34
N ALA A 158 -16.95 -5.77 8.23
CA ALA A 158 -15.84 -6.09 9.15
C ALA A 158 -14.51 -6.34 8.43
N ARG A 159 -14.53 -6.91 7.23
CA ARG A 159 -13.30 -7.10 6.43
C ARG A 159 -12.67 -5.76 6.01
N ALA A 160 -13.47 -4.81 5.58
CA ALA A 160 -12.99 -3.48 5.22
C ALA A 160 -12.56 -2.72 6.48
N GLY A 161 -13.36 -2.78 7.55
CA GLY A 161 -13.03 -2.22 8.85
C GLY A 161 -11.72 -2.77 9.42
N PHE A 162 -11.50 -4.09 9.36
CA PHE A 162 -10.26 -4.73 9.81
C PHE A 162 -9.04 -4.22 9.03
N THR A 163 -9.16 -4.06 7.72
CA THR A 163 -8.06 -3.53 6.89
C THR A 163 -7.69 -2.11 7.30
N VAL A 164 -8.70 -1.27 7.56
CA VAL A 164 -8.49 0.12 8.01
C VAL A 164 -7.84 0.15 9.40
N VAL A 165 -8.38 -0.59 10.36
CA VAL A 165 -7.84 -0.68 11.72
C VAL A 165 -6.40 -1.22 11.70
N PHE A 166 -6.13 -2.23 10.91
CA PHE A 166 -4.78 -2.80 10.78
C PHE A 166 -3.81 -1.81 10.13
N GLY A 167 -4.25 -1.06 9.12
CA GLY A 167 -3.47 0.01 8.51
C GLY A 167 -3.14 1.14 9.50
N MET A 168 -4.14 1.58 10.29
CA MET A 168 -3.93 2.57 11.35
C MET A 168 -2.97 2.05 12.43
N PHE A 169 -3.11 0.78 12.83
CA PHE A 169 -2.22 0.16 13.81
C PHE A 169 -0.76 0.15 13.34
N ILE A 170 -0.51 -0.24 12.08
CA ILE A 170 0.84 -0.21 11.50
C ILE A 170 1.37 1.23 11.45
N ALA A 171 0.56 2.20 11.03
CA ALA A 171 0.96 3.60 10.97
C ALA A 171 1.35 4.15 12.36
N LEU A 172 0.56 3.82 13.39
CA LEU A 172 0.87 4.18 14.77
C LEU A 172 2.15 3.52 15.29
N LEU A 173 2.37 2.23 14.97
CA LEU A 173 3.63 1.55 15.34
C LEU A 173 4.85 2.23 14.71
N VAL A 174 4.78 2.55 13.42
CA VAL A 174 5.88 3.25 12.73
C VAL A 174 6.12 4.63 13.33
N MET A 175 5.04 5.35 13.67
CA MET A 175 5.14 6.65 14.33
C MET A 175 5.75 6.55 15.72
N MET A 176 5.37 5.55 16.53
CA MET A 176 5.94 5.32 17.87
C MET A 176 7.43 5.00 17.78
N ILE A 177 7.84 4.10 16.88
CA ILE A 177 9.26 3.76 16.68
C ILE A 177 10.06 5.02 16.28
N GLY A 178 9.50 5.86 15.38
CA GLY A 178 10.15 7.10 14.97
C GLY A 178 10.32 8.10 16.13
N LEU A 179 9.30 8.24 16.97
CA LEU A 179 9.36 9.10 18.15
C LEU A 179 10.35 8.57 19.20
N ASP A 180 10.34 7.26 19.45
CA ASP A 180 11.27 6.63 20.42
C ASP A 180 12.73 6.81 19.96
N CYS A 181 13.02 6.60 18.67
CA CYS A 181 14.33 6.90 18.10
C CYS A 181 14.73 8.37 18.31
N TYR A 182 13.82 9.29 17.99
CA TYR A 182 14.09 10.72 18.15
C TYR A 182 14.39 11.10 19.62
N VAL A 183 13.57 10.64 20.56
CA VAL A 183 13.75 10.90 22.00
C VAL A 183 15.06 10.29 22.51
N MET A 184 15.40 9.08 22.06
CA MET A 184 16.62 8.40 22.46
C MET A 184 17.86 9.14 21.94
N CYS A 185 17.85 9.59 20.67
CA CYS A 185 18.93 10.38 20.09
C CYS A 185 19.08 11.75 20.80
N ASP A 186 17.99 12.44 21.10
CA ASP A 186 18.01 13.72 21.83
C ASP A 186 18.55 13.55 23.25
N HIS A 187 18.21 12.47 23.94
CA HIS A 187 18.71 12.18 25.30
C HIS A 187 20.23 11.94 25.29
N ILE A 188 20.73 11.09 24.37
CA ILE A 188 22.15 10.77 24.25
C ILE A 188 22.96 12.02 23.83
N SER A 189 22.42 12.84 22.93
CA SER A 189 23.06 14.09 22.51
C SER A 189 23.20 15.09 23.66
N LYS A 190 22.22 15.16 24.56
CA LYS A 190 22.28 16.03 25.76
C LYS A 190 23.25 15.51 26.80
N GLU A 191 23.40 14.20 26.96
CA GLU A 191 24.32 13.57 27.90
C GLU A 191 25.78 13.72 27.49
N ASN A 192 26.06 13.61 26.20
CA ASN A 192 27.40 13.81 25.64
C ASN A 192 27.89 15.27 25.61
N LYS A 193 26.99 16.24 25.80
CA LYS A 193 27.34 17.66 25.92
C LYS A 193 27.63 18.13 27.35
N LYS A 194 27.51 17.26 28.36
CA LYS A 194 27.94 17.49 29.72
C LYS A 194 29.32 16.98 29.95
#